data_d6ccb2c67bee8970ca2100a4d1251be0
#
_entry.id   d6ccb2c67bee8970ca2100a4d1251be0
#
_cell.length_a   1.000
_cell.length_b   1.000
_cell.length_c   1.000
_cell.angle_alpha   90.00
_cell.angle_beta   90.00
_cell.angle_gamma   90.00
#
_symmetry.space_group_name_H-M   'P 1'
#
loop_
_entity.id
_entity.type
_entity.pdbx_description
1 polymer ?
#
loop_
_entity_poly.entity_id
_entity_poly.type
_entity_poly.pdbx_seq_one_letter_code
_entity_poly.pdbx_strand_id
1 'polypeptide(L)'
;MQSNLIRAGNRLAEIMPSQVGAEATITRIGTINTVYDTGGYWTADVDMSGGTLMGLQMTTDCVGARAGDRCVVETYAKVAIVTGILARPGCGCSPLFEWSSTWSGTPGTEPESGYLEKTATVTCGGLILCEVAAAISGTGEYSMAFDFLDANGERKAYWCSTSPQKNDGTLRWVASGSVRLPYGSYTVKLTTFHWGTVSIVGNDSSGNSLRWRDASLGVEGVSRYARLRMA
;
A
#
# COMPACT_ATOMS: atom_id res chain seq x y z
N MET A 1 -29.01 2.67 23.37
CA MET A 1 -28.86 3.90 22.56
C MET A 1 -28.58 3.66 21.09
N GLN A 2 -27.95 2.55 20.69
CA GLN A 2 -27.62 2.24 19.27
C GLN A 2 -28.83 2.03 18.34
N SER A 3 -29.99 1.58 18.84
CA SER A 3 -31.15 1.27 18.00
C SER A 3 -31.85 2.49 17.35
N ASN A 4 -31.64 3.70 17.89
CA ASN A 4 -32.28 4.90 17.37
C ASN A 4 -31.48 5.56 16.24
N LEU A 5 -30.16 5.33 16.20
CA LEU A 5 -29.26 5.88 15.16
C LEU A 5 -29.38 5.10 13.85
N ILE A 6 -29.52 3.77 13.93
CA ILE A 6 -29.81 2.91 12.77
C ILE A 6 -31.15 3.28 12.12
N ARG A 7 -32.15 3.68 12.92
CA ARG A 7 -33.45 4.13 12.41
C ARG A 7 -33.37 5.48 11.67
N ALA A 8 -32.45 6.38 12.05
CA ALA A 8 -32.30 7.67 11.39
C ALA A 8 -31.63 7.50 10.01
N GLY A 9 -30.62 6.63 9.89
CA GLY A 9 -29.99 6.30 8.61
C GLY A 9 -30.97 5.63 7.63
N ASN A 10 -31.79 4.69 8.14
CA ASN A 10 -32.82 4.04 7.33
C ASN A 10 -33.94 5.01 6.90
N ARG A 11 -34.33 5.98 7.75
CA ARG A 11 -35.30 7.00 7.36
C ARG A 11 -34.83 7.97 6.29
N LEU A 12 -33.55 8.32 6.27
CA LEU A 12 -33.00 9.14 5.18
C LEU A 12 -32.97 8.38 3.84
N ALA A 13 -32.72 7.08 3.89
CA ALA A 13 -32.83 6.21 2.72
C ALA A 13 -34.30 6.07 2.23
N GLU A 14 -35.28 6.16 3.14
CA GLU A 14 -36.72 6.14 2.80
C GLU A 14 -37.23 7.48 2.24
N ILE A 15 -36.61 8.60 2.59
CA ILE A 15 -36.98 9.95 2.11
C ILE A 15 -36.32 10.25 0.73
N MET A 16 -35.36 9.46 0.29
CA MET A 16 -34.80 9.57 -1.07
C MET A 16 -35.85 9.09 -2.08
N PRO A 17 -36.41 10.01 -2.88
CA PRO A 17 -37.67 9.76 -3.54
C PRO A 17 -37.64 8.66 -4.56
N SER A 18 -38.70 7.92 -4.57
CA SER A 18 -39.21 6.93 -5.51
C SER A 18 -39.36 7.40 -6.98
N GLN A 19 -38.61 8.40 -7.42
CA GLN A 19 -38.73 8.94 -8.79
C GLN A 19 -37.76 8.34 -9.79
N VAL A 20 -36.83 7.51 -9.34
CA VAL A 20 -35.95 6.74 -10.26
C VAL A 20 -36.31 5.28 -10.04
N GLY A 21 -36.53 4.55 -11.10
CA GLY A 21 -36.92 3.13 -11.04
C GLY A 21 -35.99 2.36 -10.10
N ALA A 22 -36.48 1.32 -9.46
CA ALA A 22 -35.89 0.59 -8.33
C ALA A 22 -34.44 0.06 -8.56
N GLU A 23 -33.88 0.29 -9.74
CA GLU A 23 -32.55 -0.18 -10.16
C GLU A 23 -31.53 0.94 -10.43
N ALA A 24 -31.92 2.22 -10.31
CA ALA A 24 -30.98 3.30 -10.59
C ALA A 24 -30.01 3.54 -9.43
N THR A 25 -28.73 3.49 -9.72
CA THR A 25 -27.67 3.93 -8.80
C THR A 25 -27.61 5.44 -8.75
N ILE A 26 -27.67 6.01 -7.56
CA ILE A 26 -27.50 7.44 -7.33
C ILE A 26 -26.12 7.66 -6.73
N THR A 27 -25.28 8.43 -7.44
CA THR A 27 -23.94 8.80 -6.99
C THR A 27 -23.96 10.20 -6.38
N ARG A 28 -23.37 10.34 -5.20
CA ARG A 28 -23.22 11.61 -4.48
C ARG A 28 -21.84 11.77 -3.90
N ILE A 29 -21.46 13.00 -3.61
CA ILE A 29 -20.20 13.34 -2.94
C ILE A 29 -20.51 13.70 -1.48
N GLY A 30 -19.77 13.07 -0.55
CA GLY A 30 -19.78 13.38 0.86
C GLY A 30 -18.39 13.65 1.40
N THR A 31 -18.33 13.89 2.72
CA THR A 31 -17.07 14.02 3.48
C THR A 31 -17.09 12.99 4.60
N ILE A 32 -16.05 12.20 4.71
CA ILE A 32 -15.91 11.22 5.78
C ILE A 32 -15.72 11.94 7.11
N ASN A 33 -16.56 11.66 8.07
CA ASN A 33 -16.50 12.16 9.44
C ASN A 33 -15.65 11.22 10.31
N THR A 34 -15.96 9.91 10.28
CA THR A 34 -15.28 8.90 11.08
C THR A 34 -15.22 7.59 10.30
N VAL A 35 -14.15 6.84 10.48
CA VAL A 35 -13.98 5.49 9.93
C VAL A 35 -13.91 4.49 11.07
N TYR A 36 -14.57 3.34 10.95
CA TYR A 36 -14.60 2.29 11.94
C TYR A 36 -14.15 0.95 11.35
N ASP A 37 -13.28 0.26 12.07
CA ASP A 37 -13.02 -1.16 11.88
C ASP A 37 -13.97 -1.95 12.77
N THR A 38 -14.85 -2.73 12.17
CA THR A 38 -15.84 -3.55 12.91
C THR A 38 -15.37 -5.00 13.08
N GLY A 39 -14.09 -5.29 12.75
CA GLY A 39 -13.51 -6.63 12.83
C GLY A 39 -13.88 -7.59 11.69
N GLY A 40 -14.73 -7.17 10.77
CA GLY A 40 -15.13 -7.98 9.61
C GLY A 40 -15.26 -7.15 8.34
N TYR A 41 -15.56 -5.87 8.49
CA TYR A 41 -15.68 -4.92 7.37
C TYR A 41 -15.46 -3.50 7.89
N TRP A 42 -15.14 -2.60 6.97
CA TRP A 42 -14.93 -1.19 7.27
C TRP A 42 -16.21 -0.40 7.02
N THR A 43 -16.52 0.51 7.95
CA THR A 43 -17.65 1.44 7.83
C THR A 43 -17.20 2.86 8.06
N ALA A 44 -17.98 3.82 7.55
CA ALA A 44 -17.75 5.24 7.77
C ALA A 44 -19.05 5.98 8.06
N ASP A 45 -18.94 7.03 8.86
CA ASP A 45 -19.93 8.08 8.94
C ASP A 45 -19.57 9.15 7.91
N VAL A 46 -20.54 9.55 7.10
CA VAL A 46 -20.32 10.46 5.96
C VAL A 46 -21.27 11.63 6.05
N ASP A 47 -20.71 12.84 6.10
CA ASP A 47 -21.47 14.08 6.01
C ASP A 47 -21.87 14.37 4.56
N MET A 48 -23.16 14.52 4.34
CA MET A 48 -23.79 14.81 3.06
C MET A 48 -24.50 16.16 3.13
N SER A 49 -24.89 16.71 1.99
CA SER A 49 -25.62 17.99 1.92
C SER A 49 -26.97 18.04 2.68
N GLY A 50 -27.44 16.91 3.19
CA GLY A 50 -28.70 16.80 3.93
C GLY A 50 -28.57 16.24 5.34
N GLY A 51 -27.35 15.99 5.82
CA GLY A 51 -27.08 15.39 7.12
C GLY A 51 -26.02 14.30 7.05
N THR A 52 -25.75 13.65 8.17
CA THR A 52 -24.76 12.59 8.29
C THR A 52 -25.39 11.22 8.08
N LEU A 53 -24.88 10.44 7.14
CA LEU A 53 -25.17 9.01 7.00
C LEU A 53 -24.19 8.23 7.86
N MET A 54 -24.69 7.37 8.74
CA MET A 54 -23.88 6.66 9.72
C MET A 54 -23.70 5.20 9.36
N GLY A 55 -22.47 4.69 9.58
CA GLY A 55 -22.14 3.27 9.43
C GLY A 55 -22.23 2.74 7.99
N LEU A 56 -21.96 3.58 6.98
CA LEU A 56 -21.91 3.14 5.59
C LEU A 56 -20.79 2.14 5.40
N GLN A 57 -21.10 1.01 4.78
CA GLN A 57 -20.06 0.07 4.36
C GLN A 57 -19.13 0.72 3.34
N MET A 58 -17.88 0.33 3.37
CA MET A 58 -16.84 0.81 2.46
C MET A 58 -16.34 -0.32 1.56
N THR A 59 -16.08 -0.02 0.30
CA THR A 59 -15.35 -0.96 -0.57
C THR A 59 -13.89 -1.08 -0.12
N THR A 60 -13.25 -2.17 -0.52
CA THR A 60 -11.84 -2.43 -0.19
C THR A 60 -10.90 -1.34 -0.71
N ASP A 61 -11.29 -0.62 -1.77
CA ASP A 61 -10.50 0.49 -2.31
C ASP A 61 -10.51 1.74 -1.42
N CYS A 62 -11.48 1.80 -0.49
CA CYS A 62 -11.62 2.89 0.47
C CYS A 62 -10.97 2.63 1.83
N VAL A 63 -10.29 1.49 2.02
CA VAL A 63 -9.71 1.11 3.33
C VAL A 63 -8.69 2.11 3.88
N GLY A 64 -8.08 2.94 3.03
CA GLY A 64 -7.17 4.01 3.43
C GLY A 64 -7.83 5.36 3.72
N ALA A 65 -9.16 5.40 3.79
CA ALA A 65 -9.90 6.63 4.06
C ALA A 65 -9.69 7.12 5.50
N ARG A 66 -9.80 8.41 5.69
CA ARG A 66 -9.68 9.09 6.99
C ARG A 66 -10.72 10.20 7.12
N ALA A 67 -10.95 10.64 8.33
CA ALA A 67 -11.79 11.82 8.58
C ALA A 67 -11.30 13.04 7.78
N GLY A 68 -12.23 13.76 7.17
CA GLY A 68 -12.00 14.90 6.29
C GLY A 68 -11.82 14.55 4.80
N ASP A 69 -11.73 13.28 4.43
CA ASP A 69 -11.66 12.89 3.02
C ASP A 69 -13.00 13.10 2.33
N ARG A 70 -12.95 13.62 1.12
CA ARG A 70 -14.11 13.61 0.22
C ARG A 70 -14.27 12.22 -0.38
N CYS A 71 -15.48 11.71 -0.37
CA CYS A 71 -15.78 10.36 -0.85
C CYS A 71 -16.97 10.35 -1.83
N VAL A 72 -17.00 9.29 -2.61
CA VAL A 72 -18.13 8.95 -3.47
C VAL A 72 -19.03 7.99 -2.70
N VAL A 73 -20.30 8.34 -2.58
CA VAL A 73 -21.34 7.48 -1.99
C VAL A 73 -22.29 7.08 -3.10
N GLU A 74 -22.43 5.79 -3.30
CA GLU A 74 -23.42 5.22 -4.20
C GLU A 74 -24.57 4.63 -3.42
N THR A 75 -25.78 4.98 -3.84
CA THR A 75 -27.01 4.43 -3.28
C THR A 75 -27.69 3.57 -4.33
N TYR A 76 -27.87 2.29 -4.00
CA TYR A 76 -28.60 1.35 -4.81
C TYR A 76 -29.78 0.81 -3.97
N ALA A 77 -30.99 0.97 -4.47
CA ALA A 77 -32.21 0.65 -3.72
C ALA A 77 -32.22 1.33 -2.34
N LYS A 78 -32.04 0.56 -1.26
CA LYS A 78 -32.05 1.06 0.13
C LYS A 78 -30.67 0.99 0.80
N VAL A 79 -29.63 0.68 0.04
CA VAL A 79 -28.26 0.53 0.57
C VAL A 79 -27.40 1.67 0.04
N ALA A 80 -26.67 2.32 0.94
CA ALA A 80 -25.65 3.31 0.59
C ALA A 80 -24.27 2.77 0.96
N ILE A 81 -23.31 2.91 0.05
CA ILE A 81 -21.96 2.37 0.17
C ILE A 81 -20.96 3.47 -0.22
N VAL A 82 -19.85 3.56 0.49
CA VAL A 82 -18.71 4.38 0.08
C VAL A 82 -17.88 3.57 -0.92
N THR A 83 -17.84 4.05 -2.18
CA THR A 83 -17.23 3.31 -3.30
C THR A 83 -15.92 3.94 -3.78
N GLY A 84 -15.60 5.15 -3.35
CA GLY A 84 -14.36 5.82 -3.76
C GLY A 84 -13.98 6.96 -2.83
N ILE A 85 -12.68 7.24 -2.78
CA ILE A 85 -12.12 8.41 -2.11
C ILE A 85 -11.57 9.34 -3.18
N LEU A 86 -11.97 10.62 -3.13
CA LEU A 86 -11.45 11.62 -4.05
C LEU A 86 -10.00 11.93 -3.72
N ALA A 87 -9.19 12.17 -4.77
CA ALA A 87 -7.77 12.43 -4.63
C ALA A 87 -7.50 13.60 -3.64
N ARG A 88 -6.54 13.39 -2.75
CA ARG A 88 -6.04 14.41 -1.84
C ARG A 88 -4.90 15.19 -2.47
N PRO A 89 -4.70 16.47 -2.11
CA PRO A 89 -3.45 17.16 -2.46
C PRO A 89 -2.24 16.37 -1.93
N GLY A 90 -1.23 16.17 -2.78
CA GLY A 90 0.00 15.44 -2.42
C GLY A 90 -0.09 13.92 -2.49
N CYS A 91 -1.23 13.32 -2.86
CA CYS A 91 -1.32 11.89 -3.12
C CYS A 91 -0.52 11.52 -4.38
N GLY A 92 0.29 10.49 -4.28
CA GLY A 92 0.91 9.80 -5.42
C GLY A 92 2.25 10.34 -5.93
N CYS A 93 2.77 11.45 -5.41
CA CYS A 93 3.97 12.09 -5.98
C CYS A 93 5.27 11.83 -5.21
N SER A 94 5.22 11.51 -3.91
CA SER A 94 6.42 11.26 -3.12
C SER A 94 6.44 9.83 -2.60
N PRO A 95 7.59 9.17 -2.62
CA PRO A 95 7.70 7.84 -2.01
C PRO A 95 7.45 7.94 -0.51
N LEU A 96 6.67 6.99 0.01
CA LEU A 96 6.49 6.82 1.47
C LEU A 96 7.77 6.33 2.13
N PHE A 97 8.54 5.56 1.39
CA PHE A 97 9.78 4.94 1.80
C PHE A 97 10.64 4.74 0.55
N GLU A 98 11.93 5.03 0.68
CA GLU A 98 12.90 4.77 -0.35
C GLU A 98 14.22 4.32 0.28
N TRP A 99 14.83 3.34 -0.34
CA TRP A 99 16.13 2.84 0.03
C TRP A 99 16.88 2.37 -1.21
N SER A 100 18.18 2.63 -1.22
CA SER A 100 19.06 2.15 -2.27
C SER A 100 20.46 1.86 -1.72
N SER A 101 21.17 0.97 -2.37
CA SER A 101 22.53 0.59 -2.01
C SER A 101 23.39 0.40 -3.24
N THR A 102 24.61 0.89 -3.19
CA THR A 102 25.66 0.62 -4.20
C THR A 102 26.57 -0.53 -3.79
N TRP A 103 26.35 -1.10 -2.62
CA TRP A 103 27.14 -2.18 -2.09
C TRP A 103 27.10 -3.42 -3.00
N SER A 104 28.22 -4.13 -3.09
CA SER A 104 28.38 -5.36 -3.84
C SER A 104 29.11 -6.39 -2.97
N GLY A 105 28.64 -7.62 -2.96
CA GLY A 105 29.19 -8.69 -2.12
C GLY A 105 28.18 -9.80 -1.84
N THR A 106 28.52 -10.70 -0.94
CA THR A 106 27.60 -11.76 -0.50
C THR A 106 26.60 -11.18 0.50
N PRO A 107 25.27 -11.32 0.29
CA PRO A 107 24.28 -10.87 1.26
C PRO A 107 24.52 -11.42 2.68
N GLY A 108 24.29 -10.59 3.69
CA GLY A 108 24.59 -10.92 5.09
C GLY A 108 26.03 -10.66 5.51
N THR A 109 26.92 -10.22 4.60
CA THR A 109 28.27 -9.76 4.92
C THR A 109 28.39 -8.23 4.87
N GLU A 110 27.29 -7.53 4.71
CA GLU A 110 27.24 -6.07 4.76
C GLU A 110 27.72 -5.56 6.11
N PRO A 111 28.52 -4.47 6.12
CA PRO A 111 29.10 -3.96 7.36
C PRO A 111 28.09 -3.52 8.42
N GLU A 112 26.86 -3.16 8.03
CA GLU A 112 25.92 -2.45 8.90
C GLU A 112 24.59 -3.16 9.18
N SER A 113 24.10 -4.09 8.37
CA SER A 113 22.69 -4.48 8.45
C SER A 113 22.34 -5.95 8.45
N GLY A 114 23.25 -6.83 8.11
CA GLY A 114 22.87 -8.25 7.99
C GLY A 114 21.66 -8.42 7.05
N TYR A 115 20.52 -8.90 7.58
CA TYR A 115 19.30 -9.09 6.80
C TYR A 115 18.30 -7.92 6.90
N LEU A 116 18.48 -7.03 7.87
CA LEU A 116 17.65 -5.83 8.01
C LEU A 116 18.34 -4.64 7.36
N GLU A 117 17.80 -4.20 6.21
CA GLU A 117 18.41 -3.11 5.45
C GLU A 117 17.99 -1.73 5.97
N LYS A 118 16.71 -1.55 6.27
CA LYS A 118 16.19 -0.26 6.74
C LYS A 118 14.89 -0.41 7.52
N THR A 119 14.75 0.46 8.51
CA THR A 119 13.47 0.66 9.22
C THR A 119 13.08 2.14 9.10
N ALA A 120 11.80 2.39 8.86
CA ALA A 120 11.25 3.74 8.84
C ALA A 120 9.81 3.74 9.36
N THR A 121 9.38 4.86 9.94
CA THR A 121 7.98 5.08 10.27
C THR A 121 7.31 5.83 9.14
N VAL A 122 6.19 5.30 8.64
CA VAL A 122 5.39 5.90 7.59
C VAL A 122 3.96 6.06 8.04
N THR A 123 3.30 7.13 7.60
CA THR A 123 1.85 7.31 7.79
C THR A 123 1.18 7.12 6.43
N CYS A 124 0.43 6.05 6.29
CA CYS A 124 -0.17 5.67 5.02
C CYS A 124 -1.46 4.87 5.22
N GLY A 125 -2.16 4.60 4.13
CA GLY A 125 -3.34 3.74 4.08
C GLY A 125 -3.85 3.61 2.65
N GLY A 126 -4.73 2.65 2.41
CA GLY A 126 -5.21 2.29 1.08
C GLY A 126 -4.30 1.29 0.39
N LEU A 127 -4.17 1.39 -0.91
CA LEU A 127 -3.30 0.55 -1.72
C LEU A 127 -1.87 1.12 -1.68
N ILE A 128 -0.93 0.33 -1.19
CA ILE A 128 0.50 0.67 -1.14
C ILE A 128 1.21 -0.18 -2.18
N LEU A 129 1.87 0.45 -3.13
CA LEU A 129 2.71 -0.20 -4.12
C LEU A 129 4.10 -0.46 -3.53
N CYS A 130 4.56 -1.69 -3.65
CA CYS A 130 5.87 -2.16 -3.24
C CYS A 130 6.70 -2.43 -4.50
N GLU A 131 7.89 -1.87 -4.59
CA GLU A 131 8.80 -2.06 -5.71
C GLU A 131 10.20 -2.37 -5.17
N VAL A 132 10.82 -3.39 -5.73
CA VAL A 132 12.20 -3.77 -5.39
C VAL A 132 12.98 -4.12 -6.65
N ALA A 133 14.31 -3.91 -6.58
CA ALA A 133 15.22 -4.30 -7.65
C ALA A 133 16.58 -4.70 -7.06
N ALA A 134 17.23 -5.67 -7.69
CA ALA A 134 18.60 -6.06 -7.38
C ALA A 134 19.34 -6.57 -8.62
N ALA A 135 20.64 -6.34 -8.66
CA ALA A 135 21.55 -7.00 -9.58
C ALA A 135 22.28 -8.11 -8.83
N ILE A 136 22.08 -9.35 -9.24
CA ILE A 136 22.57 -10.53 -8.55
C ILE A 136 23.39 -11.45 -9.47
N SER A 137 24.32 -12.20 -8.89
CA SER A 137 25.06 -13.26 -9.56
C SER A 137 25.20 -14.49 -8.66
N GLY A 138 25.61 -15.61 -9.23
CA GLY A 138 25.81 -16.88 -8.50
C GLY A 138 24.63 -17.83 -8.64
N THR A 139 24.60 -18.87 -7.81
CA THR A 139 23.57 -19.92 -7.84
C THR A 139 22.66 -19.80 -6.64
N GLY A 140 21.36 -19.61 -6.85
CA GLY A 140 20.37 -19.49 -5.79
C GLY A 140 19.33 -18.41 -6.04
N GLU A 141 18.73 -17.96 -4.95
CA GLU A 141 17.63 -16.98 -4.94
C GLU A 141 17.96 -15.81 -4.00
N TYR A 142 17.48 -14.64 -4.36
CA TYR A 142 17.53 -13.44 -3.52
C TYR A 142 16.13 -12.88 -3.34
N SER A 143 15.78 -12.53 -2.14
CA SER A 143 14.46 -12.02 -1.79
C SER A 143 14.58 -10.67 -1.08
N MET A 144 13.61 -9.81 -1.32
CA MET A 144 13.39 -8.57 -0.58
C MET A 144 11.95 -8.52 -0.07
N ALA A 145 11.77 -8.10 1.16
CA ALA A 145 10.48 -8.09 1.82
C ALA A 145 10.23 -6.78 2.58
N PHE A 146 8.97 -6.36 2.59
CA PHE A 146 8.46 -5.31 3.45
C PHE A 146 7.53 -5.88 4.51
N ASP A 147 7.84 -5.62 5.77
CA ASP A 147 6.96 -5.83 6.92
C ASP A 147 6.34 -4.50 7.33
N PHE A 148 5.03 -4.48 7.52
CA PHE A 148 4.30 -3.32 8.05
C PHE A 148 3.79 -3.67 9.45
N LEU A 149 4.36 -3.02 10.45
CA LEU A 149 4.04 -3.26 11.86
C LEU A 149 3.28 -2.07 12.43
N ASP A 150 2.25 -2.32 13.22
CA ASP A 150 1.55 -1.26 13.95
C ASP A 150 2.36 -0.76 15.18
N ALA A 151 1.78 0.15 15.95
CA ALA A 151 2.39 0.71 17.16
C ALA A 151 2.68 -0.35 18.25
N ASN A 152 1.99 -1.49 18.22
CA ASN A 152 2.19 -2.62 19.14
C ASN A 152 3.25 -3.60 18.63
N GLY A 153 3.80 -3.37 17.42
CA GLY A 153 4.72 -4.29 16.76
C GLY A 153 4.04 -5.48 16.09
N GLU A 154 2.71 -5.47 15.97
CA GLU A 154 1.95 -6.49 15.27
C GLU A 154 2.01 -6.28 13.77
N ARG A 155 2.27 -7.36 13.01
CA ARG A 155 2.31 -7.31 11.54
C ARG A 155 0.91 -7.15 10.97
N LYS A 156 0.67 -6.04 10.28
CA LYS A 156 -0.60 -5.73 9.60
C LYS A 156 -0.58 -6.08 8.13
N ALA A 157 0.59 -6.04 7.50
CA ALA A 157 0.78 -6.51 6.14
C ALA A 157 2.22 -7.01 5.94
N TYR A 158 2.39 -7.82 4.92
CA TYR A 158 3.67 -8.33 4.47
C TYR A 158 3.65 -8.47 2.95
N TRP A 159 4.73 -8.05 2.32
CA TRP A 159 4.96 -8.31 0.91
C TRP A 159 6.40 -8.79 0.72
N CYS A 160 6.57 -9.82 -0.08
CA CYS A 160 7.87 -10.36 -0.41
C CYS A 160 7.90 -10.72 -1.88
N SER A 161 9.05 -10.52 -2.49
CA SER A 161 9.33 -11.09 -3.80
C SER A 161 10.70 -11.75 -3.79
N THR A 162 10.80 -12.85 -4.52
CA THR A 162 12.00 -13.64 -4.68
C THR A 162 12.44 -13.61 -6.15
N SER A 163 13.71 -13.44 -6.39
CA SER A 163 14.27 -13.56 -7.73
C SER A 163 14.06 -14.99 -8.28
N PRO A 164 13.95 -15.16 -9.60
CA PRO A 164 13.99 -16.50 -10.17
C PRO A 164 15.28 -17.23 -9.74
N GLN A 165 15.16 -18.52 -9.46
CA GLN A 165 16.33 -19.34 -9.19
C GLN A 165 17.27 -19.30 -10.40
N LYS A 166 18.53 -19.03 -10.14
CA LYS A 166 19.53 -18.94 -11.17
C LYS A 166 20.60 -20.01 -10.97
N ASN A 167 20.97 -20.67 -12.06
CA ASN A 167 21.96 -21.74 -12.02
C ASN A 167 23.38 -21.24 -12.32
N ASP A 168 23.49 -20.07 -12.98
CA ASP A 168 24.79 -19.42 -13.29
C ASP A 168 24.59 -18.00 -13.85
N GLY A 169 25.64 -17.16 -13.76
CA GLY A 169 25.74 -15.83 -14.40
C GLY A 169 25.12 -14.69 -13.59
N THR A 170 24.73 -13.61 -14.27
CA THR A 170 24.21 -12.37 -13.68
C THR A 170 22.75 -12.13 -14.07
N LEU A 171 21.96 -11.55 -13.19
CA LEU A 171 20.57 -11.22 -13.39
C LEU A 171 20.26 -9.82 -12.86
N ARG A 172 19.55 -9.03 -13.64
CA ARG A 172 18.78 -7.89 -13.16
C ARG A 172 17.39 -8.35 -12.79
N TRP A 173 17.05 -8.27 -11.53
CA TRP A 173 15.75 -8.64 -11.01
C TRP A 173 14.98 -7.42 -10.57
N VAL A 174 13.73 -7.31 -11.02
CA VAL A 174 12.75 -6.29 -10.61
C VAL A 174 11.48 -7.01 -10.22
N ALA A 175 10.89 -6.56 -9.15
CA ALA A 175 9.57 -7.02 -8.76
C ALA A 175 8.73 -5.87 -8.22
N SER A 176 7.43 -5.96 -8.47
CA SER A 176 6.45 -5.05 -7.92
C SER A 176 5.23 -5.82 -7.44
N GLY A 177 4.55 -5.25 -6.47
CA GLY A 177 3.30 -5.78 -5.93
C GLY A 177 2.62 -4.74 -5.07
N SER A 178 1.62 -5.14 -4.32
CA SER A 178 0.88 -4.21 -3.48
C SER A 178 0.37 -4.87 -2.21
N VAL A 179 0.16 -4.05 -1.19
CA VAL A 179 -0.56 -4.39 0.04
C VAL A 179 -1.67 -3.38 0.27
N ARG A 180 -2.72 -3.78 0.99
CA ARG A 180 -3.77 -2.87 1.47
C ARG A 180 -3.64 -2.71 2.97
N LEU A 181 -3.70 -1.46 3.43
CA LEU A 181 -3.61 -1.10 4.83
C LEU A 181 -4.71 -0.09 5.19
N PRO A 182 -5.30 -0.21 6.38
CA PRO A 182 -6.04 0.89 6.99
C PRO A 182 -5.17 2.14 7.08
N TYR A 183 -5.78 3.32 7.14
CA TYR A 183 -5.00 4.51 7.40
C TYR A 183 -4.43 4.48 8.83
N GLY A 184 -3.12 4.65 8.94
CA GLY A 184 -2.43 4.58 10.22
C GLY A 184 -0.94 4.89 10.12
N SER A 185 -0.26 4.84 11.26
CA SER A 185 1.20 4.93 11.34
C SER A 185 1.78 3.53 11.48
N TYR A 186 2.73 3.21 10.62
CA TYR A 186 3.35 1.89 10.56
C TYR A 186 4.87 1.99 10.63
N THR A 187 5.47 1.08 11.37
CA THR A 187 6.90 0.81 11.26
C THR A 187 7.10 -0.14 10.08
N VAL A 188 7.73 0.36 9.02
CA VAL A 188 8.10 -0.46 7.86
C VAL A 188 9.51 -0.97 8.06
N LYS A 189 9.70 -2.27 7.88
CA LYS A 189 11.02 -2.92 7.86
C LYS A 189 11.27 -3.49 6.46
N LEU A 190 12.37 -3.08 5.85
CA LEU A 190 12.90 -3.70 4.64
C LEU A 190 13.91 -4.76 5.06
N THR A 191 13.67 -6.00 4.69
CA THR A 191 14.56 -7.13 4.96
C THR A 191 14.94 -7.83 3.67
N THR A 192 16.12 -8.44 3.66
CA THR A 192 16.62 -9.22 2.54
C THR A 192 16.96 -10.63 2.98
N PHE A 193 16.80 -11.59 2.09
CA PHE A 193 17.12 -12.99 2.30
C PHE A 193 17.80 -13.53 1.07
N HIS A 194 18.65 -14.53 1.24
CA HIS A 194 19.23 -15.27 0.12
C HIS A 194 19.28 -16.76 0.40
N TRP A 195 19.25 -17.53 -0.65
CA TRP A 195 19.40 -18.97 -0.62
C TRP A 195 20.49 -19.36 -1.62
N GLY A 196 21.41 -20.24 -1.21
CA GLY A 196 22.55 -20.64 -2.05
C GLY A 196 23.68 -19.61 -2.04
N THR A 197 24.49 -19.62 -3.09
CA THR A 197 25.66 -18.74 -3.26
C THR A 197 25.30 -17.55 -4.15
N VAL A 198 24.56 -16.61 -3.60
CA VAL A 198 24.17 -15.38 -4.30
C VAL A 198 25.07 -14.23 -3.88
N SER A 199 25.46 -13.40 -4.84
CA SER A 199 26.18 -12.14 -4.60
C SER A 199 25.44 -10.97 -5.24
N ILE A 200 25.44 -9.82 -4.57
CA ILE A 200 25.00 -8.56 -5.13
C ILE A 200 26.13 -8.00 -5.97
N VAL A 201 25.82 -7.60 -7.19
CA VAL A 201 26.84 -7.16 -8.17
C VAL A 201 26.50 -5.82 -8.80
N GLY A 202 27.53 -5.03 -9.10
CA GLY A 202 27.36 -3.79 -9.82
C GLY A 202 27.57 -3.92 -11.34
N ASN A 203 28.31 -4.94 -11.77
CA ASN A 203 28.67 -5.17 -13.18
C ASN A 203 28.49 -6.65 -13.53
N ASP A 204 28.30 -6.95 -14.80
CA ASP A 204 28.36 -8.31 -15.33
C ASP A 204 29.80 -8.79 -15.50
N SER A 205 29.97 -10.05 -15.93
CA SER A 205 31.30 -10.66 -16.18
C SER A 205 32.08 -9.99 -17.29
N SER A 206 31.42 -9.20 -18.14
CA SER A 206 32.04 -8.42 -19.23
C SER A 206 32.34 -6.99 -18.82
N GLY A 207 32.12 -6.60 -17.56
CA GLY A 207 32.31 -5.26 -17.03
C GLY A 207 31.22 -4.25 -17.34
N ASN A 208 30.09 -4.67 -17.97
CA ASN A 208 28.97 -3.79 -18.23
C ASN A 208 28.22 -3.52 -16.91
N SER A 209 27.79 -2.27 -16.71
CA SER A 209 27.05 -1.89 -15.53
C SER A 209 25.68 -2.55 -15.49
N LEU A 210 25.41 -3.29 -14.41
CA LEU A 210 24.10 -3.82 -14.05
C LEU A 210 23.33 -2.90 -13.10
N ARG A 211 23.96 -1.81 -12.69
CA ARG A 211 23.37 -0.84 -11.76
C ARG A 211 22.14 -0.18 -12.36
N TRP A 212 21.18 0.04 -11.52
CA TRP A 212 19.94 0.71 -11.87
C TRP A 212 20.18 2.20 -12.05
N ARG A 213 19.58 2.73 -13.10
CA ARG A 213 19.50 4.15 -13.36
C ARG A 213 18.08 4.48 -13.74
N ASP A 214 17.45 5.30 -12.95
CA ASP A 214 16.16 5.88 -13.26
C ASP A 214 16.19 7.36 -12.86
N ALA A 215 16.45 8.21 -13.85
CA ALA A 215 16.55 9.65 -13.65
C ALA A 215 15.22 10.26 -13.14
N SER A 216 14.07 9.64 -13.48
CA SER A 216 12.76 10.09 -13.03
C SER A 216 12.54 9.87 -11.53
N LEU A 217 13.30 8.93 -10.95
CA LEU A 217 13.24 8.56 -9.55
C LEU A 217 14.45 9.04 -8.74
N GLY A 218 15.40 9.75 -9.38
CA GLY A 218 16.65 10.14 -8.74
C GLY A 218 17.58 8.98 -8.38
N VAL A 219 17.32 7.78 -8.92
CA VAL A 219 18.11 6.58 -8.66
C VAL A 219 19.19 6.45 -9.70
N GLU A 220 20.44 6.58 -9.30
CA GLU A 220 21.57 6.44 -10.21
C GLU A 220 22.65 5.49 -9.66
N GLY A 221 23.01 4.51 -10.49
CA GLY A 221 24.15 3.66 -10.24
C GLY A 221 24.04 2.74 -9.01
N VAL A 222 22.82 2.29 -8.63
CA VAL A 222 22.57 1.45 -7.46
C VAL A 222 22.52 -0.03 -7.82
N SER A 223 23.00 -0.89 -6.92
CA SER A 223 22.95 -2.35 -7.05
C SER A 223 21.66 -2.95 -6.53
N ARG A 224 21.04 -2.29 -5.55
CA ARG A 224 19.77 -2.67 -4.94
C ARG A 224 18.90 -1.43 -4.72
N TYR A 225 17.61 -1.63 -4.82
CA TYR A 225 16.63 -0.57 -4.67
C TYR A 225 15.33 -1.10 -4.09
N ALA A 226 14.70 -0.31 -3.24
CA ALA A 226 13.38 -0.61 -2.69
C ALA A 226 12.58 0.68 -2.48
N ARG A 227 11.29 0.66 -2.82
CA ARG A 227 10.41 1.80 -2.71
C ARG A 227 8.99 1.40 -2.34
N LEU A 228 8.35 2.25 -1.53
CA LEU A 228 6.91 2.24 -1.28
C LEU A 228 6.29 3.56 -1.74
N ARG A 229 5.13 3.47 -2.35
CA ARG A 229 4.31 4.64 -2.68
C ARG A 229 2.82 4.33 -2.53
N MET A 230 2.03 5.35 -2.30
CA MET A 230 0.57 5.22 -2.41
C MET A 230 0.19 5.10 -3.90
N ALA A 231 -0.77 4.21 -4.19
CA ALA A 231 -1.34 4.08 -5.54
C ALA A 231 -2.26 5.23 -5.90
#